data_ade2fb6bd30ea6818998898b667a9431
#
_entry.id   ade2fb6bd30ea6818998898b667a9431
#
_cell.length_a   1.000
_cell.length_b   1.000
_cell.length_c   1.000
_cell.angle_alpha   90.00
_cell.angle_beta   90.00
_cell.angle_gamma   90.00
#
_symmetry.space_group_name_H-M   'P 1'
#
loop_
_entity.id
_entity.type
_entity.pdbx_description
1 polymer ?
#
loop_
_entity_poly.entity_id
_entity_poly.type
_entity_poly.pdbx_seq_one_letter_code
_entity_poly.pdbx_strand_id
1 'polypeptide(L)'
;MTLLPFDCKTLILSADANIQPFFYPPKLLKKFFMSPEEFLQTVQNHSEKIASAFERKIPLKVGNAGKSHFKENFRRGGFVDKNLTKWKPAKRICRAKGAKGQYGTLLSARNYLYNSINYRALPYQVVIYTRVPYVIVHNEGLRAGRGKGFKMPKRQFIGDSAVLNNKISIIIDEELTKILDL
;
A
#
# COMPACT_ATOMS: atom_id res chain seq x y z
N MET A 1 19.25 12.14 55.64
CA MET A 1 18.46 13.01 54.77
C MET A 1 17.33 12.15 54.24
N THR A 2 16.24 12.12 54.98
CA THR A 2 15.13 11.16 54.82
C THR A 2 14.06 11.83 53.92
N LEU A 3 13.84 11.29 52.75
CA LEU A 3 12.73 11.73 51.89
C LEU A 3 11.43 11.18 52.42
N LEU A 4 10.53 12.07 52.84
CA LEU A 4 9.16 11.74 53.19
C LEU A 4 8.35 11.39 51.94
N PRO A 5 7.47 10.38 52.00
CA PRO A 5 6.62 10.04 50.86
C PRO A 5 5.55 11.17 50.71
N PHE A 6 5.43 11.67 49.49
CA PHE A 6 4.39 12.59 49.07
C PHE A 6 3.03 11.87 49.08
N ASP A 7 2.22 12.13 50.09
CA ASP A 7 0.84 11.64 50.11
C ASP A 7 -0.03 12.61 49.31
N CYS A 8 -0.51 12.15 48.16
CA CYS A 8 -1.32 12.92 47.21
C CYS A 8 -2.71 13.27 47.75
N LYS A 9 -3.06 12.87 48.96
CA LYS A 9 -4.36 13.18 49.62
C LYS A 9 -4.38 14.49 50.38
N THR A 10 -3.25 15.12 50.66
CA THR A 10 -3.17 16.31 51.51
C THR A 10 -3.26 17.63 50.76
N LEU A 11 -3.36 17.63 49.45
CA LEU A 11 -3.37 18.86 48.61
C LEU A 11 -4.75 19.35 48.19
N ILE A 12 -5.84 18.76 48.72
CA ILE A 12 -7.24 19.11 48.29
C ILE A 12 -8.02 19.93 49.33
N LEU A 13 -7.43 20.34 50.46
CA LEU A 13 -8.19 20.92 51.58
C LEU A 13 -7.81 22.36 51.96
N SER A 14 -7.48 23.24 51.01
CA SER A 14 -7.49 24.69 51.32
C SER A 14 -7.58 25.55 50.07
N ALA A 15 -8.74 25.62 49.47
CA ALA A 15 -9.18 26.78 48.69
C ALA A 15 -10.70 26.73 48.58
N ASP A 16 -11.37 27.65 49.22
CA ASP A 16 -12.79 27.98 49.03
C ASP A 16 -13.03 28.55 47.63
N ALA A 17 -12.99 27.68 46.65
CA ALA A 17 -13.50 27.93 45.32
C ALA A 17 -14.47 26.79 45.00
N ASN A 18 -15.71 27.14 44.73
CA ASN A 18 -16.78 26.26 44.31
C ASN A 18 -16.45 25.60 42.98
N ILE A 19 -15.46 24.69 42.98
CA ILE A 19 -15.05 23.91 41.83
C ILE A 19 -15.91 22.66 41.84
N GLN A 20 -16.93 22.66 40.98
CA GLN A 20 -17.66 21.45 40.63
C GLN A 20 -16.64 20.35 40.26
N PRO A 21 -16.72 19.15 40.86
CA PRO A 21 -15.82 18.06 40.49
C PRO A 21 -16.02 17.74 39.00
N PHE A 22 -15.00 17.97 38.21
CA PHE A 22 -14.99 17.60 36.81
C PHE A 22 -14.98 16.06 36.78
N PHE A 23 -16.16 15.48 36.64
CA PHE A 23 -16.34 14.04 36.52
C PHE A 23 -15.74 13.58 35.15
N TYR A 24 -14.49 13.23 35.16
CA TYR A 24 -13.92 12.47 34.02
C TYR A 24 -14.61 11.10 34.00
N PRO A 25 -15.19 10.69 32.85
CA PRO A 25 -15.79 9.39 32.73
C PRO A 25 -14.75 8.30 33.07
N PRO A 26 -15.13 7.28 33.87
CA PRO A 26 -14.18 6.28 34.38
C PRO A 26 -13.36 5.54 33.29
N LYS A 27 -13.83 5.55 32.04
CA LYS A 27 -13.07 5.01 30.90
C LYS A 27 -11.84 5.84 30.51
N LEU A 28 -11.84 7.17 30.73
CA LEU A 28 -10.69 8.03 30.48
C LEU A 28 -9.60 7.88 31.53
N LEU A 29 -10.02 7.75 32.82
CA LEU A 29 -9.09 7.56 33.94
C LEU A 29 -8.34 6.22 33.86
N LYS A 30 -8.99 5.13 33.42
CA LYS A 30 -8.32 3.84 33.20
C LYS A 30 -7.18 3.89 32.15
N LYS A 31 -7.25 4.80 31.19
CA LYS A 31 -6.19 4.97 30.17
C LYS A 31 -4.96 5.71 30.71
N PHE A 32 -5.09 6.42 31.84
CA PHE A 32 -3.99 7.20 32.46
C PHE A 32 -3.25 6.46 33.57
N PHE A 33 -3.83 5.40 34.15
CA PHE A 33 -3.25 4.64 35.27
C PHE A 33 -3.06 3.17 34.86
N MET A 34 -2.18 2.94 33.91
CA MET A 34 -1.74 1.60 33.57
C MET A 34 -0.54 1.26 34.44
N SER A 35 -0.51 0.07 35.05
CA SER A 35 0.67 -0.39 35.77
C SER A 35 1.85 -0.63 34.79
N PRO A 36 3.09 -0.58 35.23
CA PRO A 36 4.25 -0.90 34.38
C PRO A 36 4.13 -2.27 33.71
N GLU A 37 3.59 -3.26 34.38
CA GLU A 37 3.38 -4.61 33.90
C GLU A 37 2.31 -4.64 32.80
N GLU A 38 1.16 -3.97 33.01
CA GLU A 38 0.10 -3.83 32.00
C GLU A 38 0.59 -3.09 30.78
N PHE A 39 1.42 -2.06 30.96
CA PHE A 39 2.04 -1.33 29.83
C PHE A 39 2.93 -2.24 29.00
N LEU A 40 3.84 -3.00 29.64
CA LEU A 40 4.73 -3.93 28.95
C LEU A 40 3.93 -4.99 28.19
N GLN A 41 2.89 -5.56 28.82
CA GLN A 41 2.01 -6.53 28.15
C GLN A 41 1.31 -5.93 26.93
N THR A 42 0.85 -4.70 27.05
CA THR A 42 0.18 -3.98 25.92
C THR A 42 1.15 -3.75 24.77
N VAL A 43 2.39 -3.33 25.05
CA VAL A 43 3.44 -3.14 24.05
C VAL A 43 3.77 -4.46 23.36
N GLN A 44 3.91 -5.55 24.10
CA GLN A 44 4.17 -6.87 23.54
C GLN A 44 3.03 -7.31 22.62
N ASN A 45 1.79 -7.20 23.07
CA ASN A 45 0.61 -7.56 22.29
C ASN A 45 0.51 -6.76 20.98
N HIS A 46 0.79 -5.45 21.01
CA HIS A 46 0.81 -4.62 19.80
C HIS A 46 1.96 -5.01 18.87
N SER A 47 3.15 -5.28 19.43
CA SER A 47 4.31 -5.74 18.64
C SER A 47 4.01 -7.02 17.87
N GLU A 48 3.41 -8.03 18.53
CA GLU A 48 3.03 -9.29 17.90
C GLU A 48 1.96 -9.10 16.83
N LYS A 49 0.94 -8.28 17.09
CA LYS A 49 -0.10 -7.95 16.11
C LYS A 49 0.47 -7.23 14.88
N ILE A 50 1.39 -6.29 15.09
CA ILE A 50 2.08 -5.57 14.01
C ILE A 50 2.91 -6.55 13.18
N ALA A 51 3.73 -7.38 13.82
CA ALA A 51 4.54 -8.40 13.12
C ALA A 51 3.65 -9.33 12.27
N SER A 52 2.58 -9.87 12.85
CA SER A 52 1.61 -10.72 12.14
C SER A 52 0.94 -10.00 10.96
N ALA A 53 0.66 -8.69 11.10
CA ALA A 53 0.09 -7.91 10.02
C ALA A 53 1.06 -7.74 8.85
N PHE A 54 2.34 -7.45 9.12
CA PHE A 54 3.38 -7.35 8.09
C PHE A 54 3.76 -8.70 7.46
N GLU A 55 3.60 -9.79 8.20
CA GLU A 55 3.83 -11.14 7.64
C GLU A 55 2.74 -11.58 6.68
N ARG A 56 1.49 -11.22 6.94
CA ARG A 56 0.33 -11.81 6.23
C ARG A 56 -0.60 -10.79 5.60
N LYS A 57 -1.20 -9.89 6.39
CA LYS A 57 -2.29 -9.02 5.92
C LYS A 57 -1.82 -7.92 4.97
N ILE A 58 -0.79 -7.18 5.36
CA ILE A 58 -0.27 -6.06 4.60
C ILE A 58 0.26 -6.51 3.24
N PRO A 59 1.09 -7.58 3.11
CA PRO A 59 1.55 -8.05 1.82
C PRO A 59 0.43 -8.45 0.85
N LEU A 60 -0.64 -9.07 1.35
CA LEU A 60 -1.79 -9.42 0.51
C LEU A 60 -2.51 -8.18 -0.02
N LYS A 61 -2.75 -7.18 0.82
CA LYS A 61 -3.41 -5.92 0.42
C LYS A 61 -2.54 -5.13 -0.56
N VAL A 62 -1.25 -4.98 -0.27
CA VAL A 62 -0.28 -4.30 -1.13
C VAL A 62 -0.15 -5.02 -2.48
N GLY A 63 -0.11 -6.36 -2.48
CA GLY A 63 -0.07 -7.15 -3.70
C GLY A 63 -1.29 -6.94 -4.59
N ASN A 64 -2.48 -6.92 -4.01
CA ASN A 64 -3.72 -6.63 -4.73
C ASN A 64 -3.73 -5.20 -5.27
N ALA A 65 -3.31 -4.22 -4.48
CA ALA A 65 -3.23 -2.82 -4.90
C ALA A 65 -2.25 -2.63 -6.08
N GLY A 66 -1.06 -3.23 -6.00
CA GLY A 66 -0.06 -3.17 -7.06
C GLY A 66 -0.51 -3.87 -8.34
N LYS A 67 -1.06 -5.09 -8.23
CA LYS A 67 -1.64 -5.81 -9.38
C LYS A 67 -2.74 -4.97 -10.05
N SER A 68 -3.63 -4.37 -9.28
CA SER A 68 -4.71 -3.53 -9.80
C SER A 68 -4.19 -2.26 -10.45
N HIS A 69 -3.20 -1.60 -9.85
CA HIS A 69 -2.56 -0.41 -10.39
C HIS A 69 -1.90 -0.67 -11.74
N PHE A 70 -1.11 -1.75 -11.88
CA PHE A 70 -0.46 -2.09 -13.15
C PHE A 70 -1.46 -2.56 -14.20
N LYS A 71 -2.54 -3.22 -13.84
CA LYS A 71 -3.63 -3.53 -14.77
C LYS A 71 -4.37 -2.28 -15.25
N GLU A 72 -4.52 -1.28 -14.40
CA GLU A 72 -5.14 -0.01 -14.77
C GLU A 72 -4.32 0.75 -15.84
N ASN A 73 -2.99 0.63 -15.83
CA ASN A 73 -2.12 1.21 -16.86
C ASN A 73 -2.51 0.74 -18.29
N PHE A 74 -2.95 -0.51 -18.42
CA PHE A 74 -3.42 -1.03 -19.71
C PHE A 74 -4.73 -0.40 -20.15
N ARG A 75 -5.66 -0.16 -19.23
CA ARG A 75 -6.95 0.48 -19.52
C ARG A 75 -6.75 1.95 -19.90
N ARG A 76 -5.85 2.64 -19.19
CA ARG A 76 -5.51 4.03 -19.47
C ARG A 76 -4.63 4.21 -20.71
N GLY A 77 -4.03 3.13 -21.22
CA GLY A 77 -3.12 3.17 -22.35
C GLY A 77 -1.82 3.94 -22.10
N GLY A 78 -1.32 3.89 -20.86
CA GLY A 78 -0.13 4.61 -20.43
C GLY A 78 0.36 4.14 -19.07
N PHE A 79 1.47 4.69 -18.62
CA PHE A 79 2.02 4.46 -17.29
C PHE A 79 1.65 5.61 -16.35
N VAL A 80 1.09 5.28 -15.19
CA VAL A 80 0.75 6.24 -14.15
C VAL A 80 1.85 6.23 -13.10
N ASP A 81 2.65 7.31 -13.10
CA ASP A 81 3.54 7.64 -11.99
C ASP A 81 2.88 8.74 -11.14
N LYS A 82 3.34 9.99 -11.17
CA LYS A 82 2.60 11.16 -10.68
C LYS A 82 1.51 11.55 -11.67
N ASN A 83 1.85 11.50 -12.95
CA ASN A 83 0.98 11.79 -14.07
C ASN A 83 0.91 10.61 -15.03
N LEU A 84 -0.12 10.60 -15.89
CA LEU A 84 -0.27 9.61 -16.94
C LEU A 84 0.66 9.90 -18.11
N THR A 85 1.66 9.04 -18.34
CA THR A 85 2.48 9.04 -19.55
C THR A 85 1.87 8.07 -20.57
N LYS A 86 1.18 8.61 -21.58
CA LYS A 86 0.52 7.79 -22.62
C LYS A 86 1.52 7.03 -23.47
N TRP A 87 1.19 5.79 -23.83
CA TRP A 87 1.99 4.98 -24.74
C TRP A 87 1.78 5.38 -26.19
N LYS A 88 2.84 5.25 -27.00
CA LYS A 88 2.72 5.34 -28.45
C LYS A 88 1.74 4.26 -28.95
N PRO A 89 0.68 4.64 -29.69
CA PRO A 89 -0.32 3.69 -30.18
C PRO A 89 0.32 2.52 -30.96
N ALA A 90 -0.31 1.36 -30.90
CA ALA A 90 0.11 0.24 -31.72
C ALA A 90 -0.28 0.46 -33.16
N LYS A 91 0.60 0.09 -34.13
CA LYS A 91 0.34 0.26 -35.58
C LYS A 91 -0.99 -0.34 -36.02
N ARG A 92 -1.45 -1.41 -35.38
CA ARG A 92 -2.74 -2.05 -35.68
C ARG A 92 -3.95 -1.16 -35.39
N ILE A 93 -3.86 -0.28 -34.38
CA ILE A 93 -4.94 0.65 -34.00
C ILE A 93 -5.17 1.67 -35.13
N CYS A 94 -4.06 2.12 -35.75
CA CYS A 94 -4.10 3.09 -36.85
C CYS A 94 -4.49 2.48 -38.21
N ARG A 95 -4.33 1.14 -38.39
CA ARG A 95 -4.45 0.49 -39.70
C ARG A 95 -5.61 -0.50 -39.81
N ALA A 96 -6.04 -1.11 -38.71
CA ALA A 96 -7.05 -2.16 -38.74
C ALA A 96 -8.46 -1.56 -38.69
N LYS A 97 -9.30 -1.97 -39.64
CA LYS A 97 -10.76 -1.78 -39.60
C LYS A 97 -11.38 -2.92 -38.80
N GLY A 98 -12.44 -2.63 -37.99
CA GLY A 98 -13.16 -3.62 -37.21
C GLY A 98 -12.57 -3.89 -35.80
N ALA A 99 -12.94 -5.02 -35.18
CA ALA A 99 -12.65 -5.35 -33.78
C ALA A 99 -11.18 -5.27 -33.37
N LYS A 100 -10.24 -5.61 -34.26
CA LYS A 100 -8.79 -5.55 -33.97
C LYS A 100 -8.28 -4.12 -33.74
N GLY A 101 -8.94 -3.10 -34.28
CA GLY A 101 -8.61 -1.69 -34.05
C GLY A 101 -9.14 -1.16 -32.73
N GLN A 102 -10.15 -1.80 -32.15
CA GLN A 102 -10.82 -1.34 -30.92
C GLN A 102 -10.05 -1.68 -29.63
N TYR A 103 -9.14 -2.67 -29.67
CA TYR A 103 -8.36 -3.01 -28.49
C TYR A 103 -7.29 -1.95 -28.18
N GLY A 104 -7.11 -1.61 -26.92
CA GLY A 104 -6.04 -0.72 -26.45
C GLY A 104 -4.64 -1.21 -26.84
N THR A 105 -3.64 -0.36 -26.71
CA THR A 105 -2.28 -0.52 -27.27
C THR A 105 -1.59 -1.86 -26.94
N LEU A 106 -1.71 -2.34 -25.69
CA LEU A 106 -1.17 -3.63 -25.23
C LEU A 106 -2.27 -4.66 -24.95
N LEU A 107 -3.51 -4.35 -25.27
CA LEU A 107 -4.65 -5.25 -25.12
C LEU A 107 -4.90 -6.04 -26.41
N SER A 108 -5.53 -7.19 -26.29
CA SER A 108 -5.92 -8.07 -27.41
C SER A 108 -7.19 -8.81 -27.04
N ALA A 109 -7.79 -9.55 -27.97
CA ALA A 109 -8.98 -10.35 -27.70
C ALA A 109 -8.83 -11.28 -26.49
N ARG A 110 -7.66 -11.86 -26.28
CA ARG A 110 -7.37 -12.76 -25.16
C ARG A 110 -6.76 -12.05 -23.96
N ASN A 111 -6.38 -10.78 -24.06
CA ASN A 111 -5.72 -10.00 -23.01
C ASN A 111 -4.59 -10.73 -22.28
N TYR A 112 -3.81 -11.52 -23.02
CA TYR A 112 -2.83 -12.46 -22.46
C TYR A 112 -1.84 -11.78 -21.52
N LEU A 113 -1.24 -10.65 -21.96
CA LEU A 113 -0.29 -9.89 -21.14
C LEU A 113 -0.96 -9.27 -19.92
N TYR A 114 -2.12 -8.66 -20.08
CA TYR A 114 -2.90 -8.09 -18.99
C TYR A 114 -3.27 -9.13 -17.92
N ASN A 115 -3.69 -10.34 -18.36
CA ASN A 115 -4.10 -11.40 -17.46
C ASN A 115 -2.91 -12.08 -16.77
N SER A 116 -1.70 -11.99 -17.33
CA SER A 116 -0.50 -12.62 -16.79
C SER A 116 0.10 -11.89 -15.59
N ILE A 117 -0.31 -10.64 -15.33
CA ILE A 117 0.18 -9.88 -14.16
C ILE A 117 -0.38 -10.50 -12.90
N ASN A 118 0.52 -10.99 -12.06
CA ASN A 118 0.22 -11.58 -10.77
C ASN A 118 1.17 -11.07 -9.69
N TYR A 119 0.86 -11.40 -8.44
CA TYR A 119 1.75 -11.12 -7.32
C TYR A 119 1.93 -12.35 -6.44
N ARG A 120 3.02 -12.35 -5.69
CA ARG A 120 3.28 -13.28 -4.58
C ARG A 120 3.51 -12.44 -3.34
N ALA A 121 2.68 -12.66 -2.32
CA ALA A 121 2.88 -12.11 -1.00
C ALA A 121 3.82 -13.05 -0.22
N LEU A 122 4.87 -12.48 0.34
CA LEU A 122 5.83 -13.11 1.23
C LEU A 122 5.86 -12.31 2.53
N PRO A 123 6.34 -12.86 3.65
CA PRO A 123 6.54 -12.08 4.86
C PRO A 123 7.36 -10.81 4.56
N TYR A 124 6.85 -9.66 4.95
CA TYR A 124 7.47 -8.33 4.77
C TYR A 124 7.77 -7.92 3.30
N GLN A 125 7.32 -8.70 2.32
CA GLN A 125 7.66 -8.47 0.91
C GLN A 125 6.51 -8.82 -0.03
N VAL A 126 6.42 -8.07 -1.13
CA VAL A 126 5.53 -8.38 -2.26
C VAL A 126 6.32 -8.39 -3.55
N VAL A 127 6.18 -9.46 -4.32
CA VAL A 127 6.76 -9.57 -5.65
C VAL A 127 5.65 -9.55 -6.69
N ILE A 128 5.62 -8.53 -7.54
CA ILE A 128 4.71 -8.47 -8.69
C ILE A 128 5.46 -8.96 -9.91
N TYR A 129 4.88 -9.91 -10.61
CA TYR A 129 5.54 -10.60 -11.72
C TYR A 129 4.59 -10.95 -12.85
N THR A 130 5.19 -11.30 -13.98
CA THR A 130 4.52 -11.91 -15.12
C THR A 130 5.43 -12.99 -15.71
N ARG A 131 4.83 -14.04 -16.26
CA ARG A 131 5.56 -15.16 -16.89
C ARG A 131 5.69 -15.01 -18.40
N VAL A 132 5.21 -13.89 -18.95
CA VAL A 132 5.22 -13.68 -20.40
C VAL A 132 6.60 -13.23 -20.87
N PRO A 133 7.28 -13.95 -21.75
CA PRO A 133 8.69 -13.70 -22.10
C PRO A 133 8.93 -12.36 -22.81
N TYR A 134 7.96 -11.83 -23.55
CA TYR A 134 8.10 -10.56 -24.27
C TYR A 134 7.79 -9.31 -23.43
N VAL A 135 7.54 -9.47 -22.15
CA VAL A 135 7.25 -8.37 -21.21
C VAL A 135 8.34 -7.31 -21.19
N ILE A 136 9.59 -7.74 -21.03
CA ILE A 136 10.75 -6.83 -20.94
C ILE A 136 10.87 -6.01 -22.22
N VAL A 137 10.62 -6.63 -23.38
CA VAL A 137 10.68 -5.93 -24.67
C VAL A 137 9.67 -4.78 -24.76
N HIS A 138 8.48 -4.96 -24.27
CA HIS A 138 7.47 -3.91 -24.24
C HIS A 138 7.73 -2.88 -23.14
N ASN A 139 8.08 -3.35 -21.95
CA ASN A 139 8.28 -2.47 -20.78
C ASN A 139 9.45 -1.51 -20.99
N GLU A 140 10.58 -2.02 -21.53
CA GLU A 140 11.81 -1.25 -21.71
C GLU A 140 12.03 -0.74 -23.16
N GLY A 141 11.24 -1.20 -24.12
CA GLY A 141 11.40 -0.81 -25.53
C GLY A 141 12.63 -1.43 -26.17
N LEU A 142 12.89 -2.71 -25.90
CA LEU A 142 14.04 -3.43 -26.44
C LEU A 142 13.81 -3.86 -27.89
N ARG A 143 14.83 -4.47 -28.50
CA ARG A 143 14.73 -5.03 -29.86
C ARG A 143 13.90 -6.31 -29.85
N ALA A 144 13.09 -6.47 -30.88
CA ALA A 144 12.28 -7.65 -31.14
C ALA A 144 12.39 -8.08 -32.62
N GLY A 145 12.01 -9.33 -32.90
CA GLY A 145 12.02 -9.91 -34.23
C GLY A 145 13.26 -10.75 -34.51
N ARG A 146 13.25 -11.46 -35.66
CA ARG A 146 14.37 -12.27 -36.12
C ARG A 146 15.36 -11.42 -36.95
N GLY A 147 16.61 -11.86 -37.06
CA GLY A 147 17.66 -11.16 -37.81
C GLY A 147 17.94 -9.77 -37.23
N LYS A 148 17.99 -8.75 -38.11
CA LYS A 148 18.23 -7.36 -37.67
C LYS A 148 17.16 -6.84 -36.70
N GLY A 149 15.97 -7.44 -36.67
CA GLY A 149 14.84 -7.07 -35.79
C GLY A 149 14.45 -5.60 -35.95
N PHE A 150 13.66 -5.14 -35.01
CA PHE A 150 13.25 -3.72 -34.92
C PHE A 150 13.20 -3.27 -33.46
N LYS A 151 13.38 -1.99 -33.19
CA LYS A 151 13.24 -1.39 -31.84
C LYS A 151 11.77 -1.24 -31.52
N MET A 152 11.33 -1.89 -30.42
CA MET A 152 9.96 -1.74 -29.92
C MET A 152 9.80 -0.38 -29.24
N PRO A 153 8.70 0.34 -29.44
CA PRO A 153 8.43 1.51 -28.61
C PRO A 153 8.33 1.13 -27.14
N LYS A 154 8.98 1.87 -26.25
CA LYS A 154 8.83 1.69 -24.79
C LYS A 154 7.37 1.91 -24.41
N ARG A 155 6.80 0.94 -23.72
CA ARG A 155 5.45 0.97 -23.17
C ARG A 155 5.50 0.40 -21.77
N GLN A 156 6.10 1.17 -20.88
CA GLN A 156 6.23 0.79 -19.49
C GLN A 156 4.84 0.60 -18.87
N PHE A 157 4.63 -0.51 -18.20
CA PHE A 157 3.39 -0.81 -17.50
C PHE A 157 3.62 -1.37 -16.10
N ILE A 158 4.85 -1.81 -15.79
CA ILE A 158 5.34 -2.15 -14.46
C ILE A 158 6.57 -1.28 -14.18
N GLY A 159 6.62 -0.69 -13.00
CA GLY A 159 7.73 0.14 -12.56
C GLY A 159 7.39 0.90 -11.28
N ASP A 160 8.32 1.70 -10.80
CA ASP A 160 8.08 2.58 -9.66
C ASP A 160 7.04 3.65 -10.00
N SER A 161 6.13 3.93 -9.06
CA SER A 161 5.02 4.85 -9.24
C SER A 161 4.69 5.54 -7.93
N ALA A 162 4.77 6.86 -7.92
CA ALA A 162 4.45 7.67 -6.74
C ALA A 162 2.98 7.49 -6.29
N VAL A 163 2.05 7.33 -7.25
CA VAL A 163 0.63 7.04 -6.94
C VAL A 163 0.48 5.67 -6.26
N LEU A 164 1.24 4.67 -6.70
CA LEU A 164 1.21 3.35 -6.05
C LEU A 164 1.85 3.42 -4.66
N ASN A 165 2.97 4.10 -4.51
CA ASN A 165 3.66 4.26 -3.23
C ASN A 165 2.76 4.94 -2.19
N ASN A 166 2.05 6.01 -2.58
CA ASN A 166 1.06 6.63 -1.70
C ASN A 166 -0.08 5.68 -1.29
N LYS A 167 -0.58 4.85 -2.21
CA LYS A 167 -1.59 3.84 -1.87
C LYS A 167 -1.07 2.80 -0.90
N ILE A 168 0.19 2.40 -1.04
CA ILE A 168 0.85 1.46 -0.13
C ILE A 168 0.96 2.08 1.27
N SER A 169 1.40 3.33 1.38
CA SER A 169 1.48 4.04 2.66
C SER A 169 0.11 4.09 3.35
N ILE A 170 -0.95 4.47 2.62
CA ILE A 170 -2.32 4.50 3.16
C ILE A 170 -2.75 3.12 3.68
N ILE A 171 -2.47 2.04 2.94
CA ILE A 171 -2.81 0.67 3.36
C ILE A 171 -2.08 0.30 4.66
N ILE A 172 -0.81 0.68 4.79
CA ILE A 172 -0.02 0.43 5.99
C ILE A 172 -0.57 1.22 7.17
N ASP A 173 -0.81 2.52 6.97
CA ASP A 173 -1.34 3.42 8.01
C ASP A 173 -2.71 2.95 8.52
N GLU A 174 -3.61 2.55 7.60
CA GLU A 174 -4.92 2.00 7.97
C GLU A 174 -4.83 0.72 8.80
N GLU A 175 -3.88 -0.17 8.49
CA GLU A 175 -3.71 -1.41 9.26
C GLU A 175 -3.05 -1.15 10.61
N LEU A 176 -2.10 -0.23 10.69
CA LEU A 176 -1.46 0.17 11.95
C LEU A 176 -2.45 0.88 12.88
N THR A 177 -3.23 1.82 12.34
CA THR A 177 -4.29 2.52 13.10
C THR A 177 -5.28 1.53 13.74
N LYS A 178 -5.70 0.50 12.98
CA LYS A 178 -6.60 -0.55 13.50
C LYS A 178 -5.97 -1.42 14.61
N ILE A 179 -4.65 -1.61 14.57
CA ILE A 179 -3.95 -2.43 15.56
C ILE A 179 -3.72 -1.63 16.84
N LEU A 180 -3.45 -0.34 16.71
CA LEU A 180 -3.14 0.56 17.81
C LEU A 180 -4.39 1.17 18.44
N ASP A 181 -5.59 0.90 17.91
CA ASP A 181 -6.87 1.45 18.36
C ASP A 181 -6.87 3.01 18.43
N LEU A 182 -6.25 3.64 17.42
CA LEU A 182 -6.12 5.10 17.28
C LEU A 182 -7.31 5.70 16.51
#